data_b0405be0cd973480f18260cc1d41d0f6
#
_entry.id   b0405be0cd973480f18260cc1d41d0f6
#
_cell.length_a   1.000
_cell.length_b   1.000
_cell.length_c   1.000
_cell.angle_alpha   90.00
_cell.angle_beta   90.00
_cell.angle_gamma   90.00
#
_symmetry.space_group_name_H-M   'P 1'
#
loop_
_entity.id
_entity.type
_entity.pdbx_description
1 polymer ?
#
loop_
_entity_poly.entity_id
_entity_poly.type
_entity_poly.pdbx_seq_one_letter_code
_entity_poly.pdbx_strand_id
1 'polypeptide(L)'
;MGVQGKNKGNFVVGRMSSDNLSTATVTITNAQMLTLRASPITLVPAQGAGTVVELVGGQLFLDASGAVYTESTDNLAVRYVDGSGIQVSEDIESTGFVTVADEMATSVVAKKDAIATDAQCVNQVLVLHNTGDGELGGGN
;
A
#
# COMPACT_ATOMS: atom_id res chain seq x y z
N MET A 1 -9.30 -34.50 -9.79
CA MET A 1 -9.14 -34.29 -9.34
C MET A 1 -9.05 -33.70 -8.44
N GLY A 2 -8.86 -33.49 -8.16
CA GLY A 2 -8.68 -32.96 -7.49
C GLY A 2 -8.92 -32.81 -6.16
N VAL A 3 -8.75 -32.06 -5.68
CA VAL A 3 -8.87 -31.88 -4.48
C VAL A 3 -10.06 -31.70 -4.05
N GLN A 4 -10.61 -32.16 -3.74
CA GLN A 4 -11.63 -32.01 -3.41
C GLN A 4 -12.05 -31.45 -2.34
N GLY A 5 -12.60 -31.23 -2.21
CA GLY A 5 -13.27 -30.80 -1.46
C GLY A 5 -12.96 -30.30 -0.28
N LYS A 6 -12.73 -30.90 0.50
CA LYS A 6 -12.55 -30.40 1.58
C LYS A 6 -11.45 -29.72 1.64
N ASN A 7 -10.96 -29.39 0.78
CA ASN A 7 -9.96 -28.77 0.83
C ASN A 7 -9.78 -27.74 0.60
N LYS A 8 -9.69 -27.50 0.93
CA LYS A 8 -9.51 -26.42 1.03
C LYS A 8 -8.30 -25.99 0.73
N GLY A 9 -7.51 -26.39 0.70
CA GLY A 9 -6.32 -25.98 0.27
C GLY A 9 -6.23 -25.70 -1.12
N ASN A 10 -7.27 -25.41 -1.72
CA ASN A 10 -7.27 -25.16 -2.93
C ASN A 10 -6.66 -23.99 -3.28
N PHE A 11 -5.61 -23.89 -3.82
CA PHE A 11 -4.91 -22.82 -4.09
C PHE A 11 -4.73 -22.66 -5.53
N VAL A 12 -5.33 -21.67 -6.06
CA VAL A 12 -5.32 -21.38 -7.44
C VAL A 12 -4.13 -20.55 -7.76
N VAL A 13 -3.24 -21.11 -8.49
CA VAL A 13 -2.04 -20.46 -8.82
C VAL A 13 -2.11 -19.94 -10.22
N GLY A 14 -1.67 -18.76 -10.37
CA GLY A 14 -1.35 -18.33 -11.70
C GLY A 14 -2.47 -18.03 -12.64
N ARG A 15 -3.66 -17.79 -12.13
CA ARG A 15 -4.62 -17.42 -13.01
C ARG A 15 -4.80 -15.98 -12.98
N MET A 16 -3.96 -15.21 -13.43
CA MET A 16 -4.13 -13.81 -13.62
C MET A 16 -4.57 -13.58 -15.03
N SER A 17 -5.80 -13.21 -15.22
CA SER A 17 -6.21 -12.71 -16.49
C SER A 17 -6.15 -11.18 -16.48
N SER A 18 -5.97 -10.57 -17.63
CA SER A 18 -5.97 -9.13 -17.77
C SER A 18 -7.30 -8.49 -17.34
N ASP A 19 -8.36 -9.25 -17.34
CA ASP A 19 -9.67 -8.78 -16.94
C ASP A 19 -9.76 -8.54 -15.43
N ASN A 20 -8.87 -9.16 -14.65
CA ASN A 20 -8.84 -9.02 -13.20
C ASN A 20 -7.77 -8.03 -12.74
N LEU A 21 -7.00 -7.48 -13.66
CA LEU A 21 -5.99 -6.49 -13.33
C LEU A 21 -6.57 -5.11 -13.58
N SER A 22 -6.56 -4.29 -12.56
CA SER A 22 -6.99 -2.90 -12.67
C SER A 22 -5.96 -1.98 -12.05
N THR A 23 -6.04 -0.71 -12.41
CA THR A 23 -5.16 0.31 -11.89
C THR A 23 -5.98 1.39 -11.19
N ALA A 24 -5.40 1.98 -10.16
CA ALA A 24 -5.97 3.12 -9.48
C ALA A 24 -4.89 4.20 -9.38
N THR A 25 -5.28 5.43 -9.58
CA THR A 25 -4.42 6.59 -9.38
C THR A 25 -5.03 7.45 -8.28
N VAL A 26 -4.24 7.74 -7.27
CA VAL A 26 -4.69 8.53 -6.13
C VAL A 26 -3.74 9.70 -5.95
N THR A 27 -4.29 10.89 -5.94
CA THR A 27 -3.54 12.11 -5.62
C THR A 27 -3.57 12.32 -4.12
N ILE A 28 -2.41 12.47 -3.52
CA ILE A 28 -2.25 12.69 -2.09
C ILE A 28 -1.78 14.13 -1.89
N THR A 29 -2.52 14.88 -1.11
CA THR A 29 -2.19 16.28 -0.82
C THR A 29 -1.11 16.37 0.25
N ASN A 30 -0.45 17.53 0.35
CA ASN A 30 0.50 17.79 1.41
C ASN A 30 -0.11 17.56 2.80
N ALA A 31 -1.31 18.05 3.03
CA ALA A 31 -1.99 17.88 4.32
C ALA A 31 -2.22 16.41 4.68
N GLN A 32 -2.48 15.58 3.68
CA GLN A 32 -2.65 14.14 3.87
C GLN A 32 -1.31 13.45 4.13
N MET A 33 -0.24 13.88 3.47
CA MET A 33 1.10 13.36 3.75
C MET A 33 1.52 13.62 5.20
N LEU A 34 1.20 14.79 5.73
CA LEU A 34 1.54 15.17 7.10
C LEU A 34 0.73 14.45 8.18
N THR A 35 -0.27 13.68 7.79
CA THR A 35 -1.10 12.91 8.72
C THR A 35 -1.20 11.44 8.32
N LEU A 36 -0.31 10.99 7.48
CA LEU A 36 -0.40 9.68 6.83
C LEU A 36 -0.33 8.50 7.80
N ARG A 37 0.31 8.70 8.96
CA ARG A 37 0.36 7.68 10.01
C ARG A 37 -0.97 7.56 10.73
N ALA A 38 -1.53 8.68 11.19
CA ALA A 38 -2.79 8.70 11.92
C ALA A 38 -4.00 8.48 11.01
N SER A 39 -3.86 8.86 9.74
CA SER A 39 -4.94 8.81 8.75
C SER A 39 -4.43 8.24 7.43
N PRO A 40 -4.23 6.93 7.34
CA PRO A 40 -3.79 6.30 6.10
C PRO A 40 -4.73 6.59 4.93
N ILE A 41 -4.15 6.69 3.75
CA ILE A 41 -4.91 7.06 2.55
C ILE A 41 -5.37 5.81 1.81
N THR A 42 -6.66 5.74 1.52
CA THR A 42 -7.21 4.66 0.72
C THR A 42 -6.70 4.73 -0.71
N LEU A 43 -6.01 3.70 -1.12
CA LEU A 43 -5.54 3.52 -2.50
C LEU A 43 -6.56 2.75 -3.32
N VAL A 44 -7.10 1.68 -2.76
CA VAL A 44 -8.13 0.87 -3.40
C VAL A 44 -9.23 0.58 -2.39
N PRO A 45 -10.46 0.96 -2.66
CA PRO A 45 -11.57 0.67 -1.74
C PRO A 45 -11.88 -0.83 -1.71
N ALA A 46 -12.56 -1.26 -0.67
CA ALA A 46 -13.07 -2.62 -0.55
C ALA A 46 -13.98 -2.96 -1.74
N GLN A 47 -13.82 -4.16 -2.28
CA GLN A 47 -14.48 -4.57 -3.51
C GLN A 47 -15.75 -5.43 -3.30
N GLY A 48 -16.14 -5.60 -2.06
CA GLY A 48 -17.34 -6.36 -1.72
C GLY A 48 -17.05 -7.69 -1.06
N ALA A 49 -18.08 -8.27 -0.51
CA ALA A 49 -17.99 -9.53 0.22
C ALA A 49 -17.39 -10.64 -0.64
N GLY A 50 -16.48 -11.38 -0.06
CA GLY A 50 -15.85 -12.52 -0.73
C GLY A 50 -14.73 -12.13 -1.72
N THR A 51 -14.36 -10.86 -1.80
CA THR A 51 -13.27 -10.43 -2.67
C THR A 51 -12.02 -10.08 -1.89
N VAL A 52 -10.89 -10.29 -2.50
CA VAL A 52 -9.58 -9.88 -1.98
C VAL A 52 -8.92 -9.01 -3.04
N VAL A 53 -8.38 -7.87 -2.64
CA VAL A 53 -7.56 -7.04 -3.49
C VAL A 53 -6.11 -7.42 -3.26
N GLU A 54 -5.44 -7.88 -4.29
CA GLU A 54 -4.03 -8.21 -4.22
C GLU A 54 -3.20 -7.07 -4.81
N LEU A 55 -2.19 -6.64 -4.09
CA LEU A 55 -1.23 -5.67 -4.59
C LEU A 55 -0.28 -6.36 -5.57
N VAL A 56 -0.30 -5.95 -6.81
CA VAL A 56 0.67 -6.42 -7.81
C VAL A 56 1.91 -5.54 -7.82
N GLY A 57 1.72 -4.26 -7.63
CA GLY A 57 2.80 -3.27 -7.58
C GLY A 57 2.28 -1.89 -7.93
N GLY A 58 3.17 -0.93 -7.95
CA GLY A 58 2.80 0.43 -8.27
C GLY A 58 3.99 1.37 -8.32
N GLN A 59 3.70 2.63 -8.39
CA GLN A 59 4.70 3.68 -8.35
C GLN A 59 4.15 4.86 -7.53
N LEU A 60 4.99 5.41 -6.69
CA LEU A 60 4.76 6.69 -6.04
C LEU A 60 5.53 7.75 -6.81
N PHE A 61 4.89 8.85 -7.05
CA PHE A 61 5.48 10.03 -7.67
C PHE A 61 5.34 11.20 -6.72
N LEU A 62 6.45 11.82 -6.38
CA LEU A 62 6.49 13.02 -5.58
C LEU A 62 6.58 14.23 -6.50
N ASP A 63 5.58 15.09 -6.42
CA ASP A 63 5.62 16.41 -7.02
C ASP A 63 6.10 17.37 -5.93
N ALA A 64 7.40 17.57 -5.90
CA ALA A 64 8.02 18.39 -4.88
C ALA A 64 8.13 19.82 -5.36
N SER A 65 7.18 20.66 -5.05
CA SER A 65 7.20 22.07 -5.43
C SER A 65 8.27 22.89 -4.69
N GLY A 66 9.41 22.27 -4.40
CA GLY A 66 10.58 22.92 -3.81
C GLY A 66 10.66 22.83 -2.30
N ALA A 67 9.68 22.28 -1.63
CA ALA A 67 9.74 22.04 -0.19
C ALA A 67 9.94 20.56 0.09
N VAL A 68 10.67 20.26 1.13
CA VAL A 68 11.01 18.89 1.50
C VAL A 68 10.24 18.48 2.75
N TYR A 69 9.91 17.20 2.82
CA TYR A 69 9.43 16.61 4.06
C TYR A 69 10.63 16.27 4.95
N THR A 70 10.39 16.31 6.23
CA THR A 70 11.33 15.81 7.24
C THR A 70 10.77 14.51 7.80
N GLU A 71 11.62 13.55 8.00
CA GLU A 71 11.22 12.26 8.55
C GLU A 71 12.29 11.81 9.56
N SER A 72 11.94 10.85 10.38
CA SER A 72 12.79 10.30 11.39
C SER A 72 12.51 8.80 11.48
N THR A 73 13.26 7.99 10.77
CA THR A 73 13.04 6.54 10.71
C THR A 73 11.70 6.14 10.13
N ASP A 74 11.10 7.01 9.35
CA ASP A 74 9.79 6.77 8.76
C ASP A 74 9.93 6.11 7.39
N ASN A 75 9.15 5.11 7.12
CA ASN A 75 8.99 4.51 5.80
C ASN A 75 7.51 4.49 5.43
N LEU A 76 7.24 4.31 4.16
CA LEU A 76 5.87 4.14 3.68
C LEU A 76 5.62 2.67 3.37
N ALA A 77 4.38 2.25 3.47
CA ALA A 77 3.99 0.90 3.11
C ALA A 77 2.52 0.85 2.69
N VAL A 78 2.18 -0.12 1.88
CA VAL A 78 0.79 -0.46 1.57
C VAL A 78 0.33 -1.55 2.52
N ARG A 79 -0.83 -1.34 3.13
CA ARG A 79 -1.44 -2.25 4.11
C ARG A 79 -2.91 -2.48 3.81
N TYR A 80 -3.46 -3.56 4.36
CA TYR A 80 -4.90 -3.70 4.45
C TYR A 80 -5.45 -2.88 5.60
N VAL A 81 -6.64 -2.38 5.46
CA VAL A 81 -7.45 -1.71 6.48
C VAL A 81 -6.87 -0.37 6.91
N ASP A 82 -5.79 -0.39 7.67
CA ASP A 82 -5.19 0.78 8.30
C ASP A 82 -3.73 0.50 8.70
N GLY A 83 -3.17 1.35 9.55
CA GLY A 83 -1.79 1.23 10.01
C GLY A 83 -1.47 -0.02 10.82
N SER A 84 -2.47 -0.72 11.31
CA SER A 84 -2.30 -1.96 12.06
C SER A 84 -2.53 -3.21 11.21
N GLY A 85 -3.03 -3.02 9.99
CA GLY A 85 -3.31 -4.12 9.08
C GLY A 85 -2.05 -4.79 8.52
N ILE A 86 -2.26 -5.89 7.83
CA ILE A 86 -1.17 -6.65 7.22
C ILE A 86 -0.52 -5.83 6.13
N GLN A 87 0.79 -5.71 6.20
CA GLN A 87 1.59 -5.04 5.18
C GLN A 87 1.75 -5.94 3.97
N VAL A 88 1.39 -5.42 2.81
CA VAL A 88 1.40 -6.15 1.54
C VAL A 88 2.41 -5.62 0.54
N SER A 89 3.08 -4.52 0.86
CA SER A 89 4.25 -4.05 0.10
C SER A 89 5.52 -4.25 0.89
N GLU A 90 6.65 -4.26 0.22
CA GLU A 90 7.93 -4.01 0.88
C GLU A 90 7.93 -2.59 1.43
N ASP A 91 8.86 -2.29 2.33
CA ASP A 91 9.02 -0.94 2.84
C ASP A 91 9.47 -0.02 1.70
N ILE A 92 8.88 1.16 1.67
CA ILE A 92 9.21 2.20 0.72
C ILE A 92 10.01 3.25 1.49
N GLU A 93 11.29 3.30 1.22
CA GLU A 93 12.21 4.21 1.91
C GLU A 93 11.80 5.66 1.71
N SER A 94 11.63 6.38 2.79
CA SER A 94 11.29 7.81 2.76
C SER A 94 12.50 8.69 2.55
N THR A 95 13.64 8.31 3.12
CA THR A 95 14.89 9.07 2.97
C THR A 95 15.34 9.05 1.51
N GLY A 96 15.58 10.21 0.95
CA GLY A 96 15.97 10.32 -0.46
C GLY A 96 14.79 10.24 -1.43
N PHE A 97 13.59 9.99 -0.93
CA PHE A 97 12.37 10.08 -1.73
C PHE A 97 11.56 11.32 -1.35
N VAL A 98 11.09 11.42 -0.12
CA VAL A 98 10.30 12.58 0.30
C VAL A 98 11.15 13.70 0.91
N THR A 99 12.39 13.40 1.25
CA THR A 99 13.31 14.35 1.89
C THR A 99 14.16 15.16 0.90
N VAL A 100 13.76 15.20 -0.36
CA VAL A 100 14.46 15.94 -1.40
C VAL A 100 13.54 16.99 -2.01
N ALA A 101 14.12 18.01 -2.59
CA ALA A 101 13.38 19.11 -3.20
C ALA A 101 13.06 18.87 -4.67
N ASP A 102 13.48 17.76 -5.22
CA ASP A 102 13.28 17.40 -6.61
C ASP A 102 12.07 16.49 -6.77
N GLU A 103 11.51 16.47 -7.97
CA GLU A 103 10.50 15.49 -8.32
C GLU A 103 11.12 14.10 -8.33
N MET A 104 10.50 13.18 -7.63
CA MET A 104 11.02 11.84 -7.45
C MET A 104 9.96 10.78 -7.74
N ALA A 105 10.42 9.62 -8.14
CA ALA A 105 9.56 8.46 -8.29
C ALA A 105 10.20 7.25 -7.63
N THR A 106 9.41 6.43 -6.99
CA THR A 106 9.85 5.17 -6.40
C THR A 106 8.83 4.07 -6.65
N SER A 107 9.32 2.84 -6.71
CA SER A 107 8.46 1.69 -6.94
C SER A 107 7.79 1.22 -5.66
N VAL A 108 6.56 0.78 -5.80
CA VAL A 108 5.85 0.02 -4.77
C VAL A 108 5.94 -1.44 -5.16
N VAL A 109 6.67 -2.21 -4.39
CA VAL A 109 6.91 -3.62 -4.66
C VAL A 109 6.04 -4.47 -3.74
N ALA A 110 5.33 -5.42 -4.31
CA ALA A 110 4.51 -6.33 -3.53
C ALA A 110 5.39 -7.22 -2.64
N LYS A 111 4.96 -7.41 -1.39
CA LYS A 111 5.68 -8.23 -0.42
C LYS A 111 5.40 -9.70 -0.68
N LYS A 112 6.45 -10.48 -0.85
CA LYS A 112 6.33 -11.88 -1.24
C LYS A 112 5.78 -12.79 -0.14
N ASP A 113 6.03 -12.44 1.10
CA ASP A 113 5.72 -13.26 2.25
C ASP A 113 4.59 -12.68 3.11
N ALA A 114 3.80 -11.81 2.54
CA ALA A 114 2.62 -11.30 3.24
C ALA A 114 1.60 -12.42 3.41
N ILE A 115 1.26 -12.70 4.66
CA ILE A 115 0.29 -13.73 5.02
C ILE A 115 -0.84 -13.06 5.80
N ALA A 116 -2.05 -13.26 5.35
CA ALA A 116 -3.24 -12.71 5.97
C ALA A 116 -4.31 -13.78 6.15
N THR A 117 -5.07 -13.67 7.21
CA THR A 117 -6.29 -14.48 7.35
C THR A 117 -7.41 -13.86 6.54
N ASP A 118 -8.47 -14.61 6.29
CA ASP A 118 -9.65 -14.10 5.58
C ASP A 118 -10.16 -12.79 6.20
N ALA A 119 -10.23 -12.73 7.52
CA ALA A 119 -10.71 -11.54 8.21
C ALA A 119 -9.81 -10.30 7.97
N GLN A 120 -8.56 -10.52 7.63
CA GLN A 120 -7.59 -9.45 7.43
C GLN A 120 -7.51 -8.97 5.98
N CYS A 121 -7.99 -9.73 5.03
CA CYS A 121 -7.85 -9.40 3.61
C CYS A 121 -9.15 -9.40 2.81
N VAL A 122 -10.16 -10.19 3.21
CA VAL A 122 -11.41 -10.28 2.47
C VAL A 122 -12.23 -9.01 2.67
N ASN A 123 -12.61 -8.41 1.56
CA ASN A 123 -13.39 -7.17 1.52
C ASN A 123 -12.70 -6.03 2.28
N GLN A 124 -11.40 -5.96 2.22
CA GLN A 124 -10.63 -4.91 2.87
C GLN A 124 -10.10 -3.90 1.86
N VAL A 125 -9.90 -2.68 2.34
CA VAL A 125 -9.26 -1.61 1.58
C VAL A 125 -7.77 -1.81 1.54
N LEU A 126 -7.10 -1.29 0.52
CA LEU A 126 -5.66 -1.06 0.56
C LEU A 126 -5.40 0.40 0.86
N VAL A 127 -4.50 0.66 1.78
CA VAL A 127 -4.12 2.00 2.20
C VAL A 127 -2.63 2.22 2.09
N LEU A 128 -2.23 3.47 1.84
CA LEU A 128 -0.86 3.91 2.05
C LEU A 128 -0.74 4.42 3.47
N HIS A 129 0.30 4.01 4.16
CA HIS A 129 0.54 4.31 5.56
C HIS A 129 2.00 4.67 5.81
N ASN A 130 2.24 5.60 6.72
CA ASN A 130 3.56 5.88 7.24
C ASN A 130 3.83 4.95 8.42
N THR A 131 4.85 4.11 8.30
CA THR A 131 5.16 3.05 9.26
C THR A 131 6.06 3.50 10.41
N GLY A 132 6.54 4.72 10.37
CA GLY A 132 7.51 5.23 11.31
C GLY A 132 6.97 5.51 12.71
N ASP A 133 7.77 6.20 13.49
CA ASP A 133 7.43 6.52 14.87
C ASP A 133 6.69 7.85 15.04
N GLY A 134 6.60 8.64 13.99
CA GLY A 134 5.92 9.93 13.97
C GLY A 134 5.23 10.24 12.65
N GLU A 135 4.72 11.43 12.51
CA GLU A 135 4.24 11.94 11.24
C GLU A 135 5.39 12.62 10.50
N LEU A 136 5.28 12.66 9.19
CA LEU A 136 6.20 13.47 8.39
C LEU A 136 6.01 14.94 8.75
N GLY A 137 7.09 15.68 8.83
CA GLY A 137 7.06 17.13 9.04
C GLY A 137 7.40 17.87 7.75
N GLY A 138 7.30 19.20 7.78
CA GLY A 138 7.68 20.02 6.64
C GLY A 138 6.71 19.90 5.48
N GLY A 139 7.25 19.78 4.30
CA GLY A 139 6.45 19.74 3.08
C GLY A 139 5.87 21.11 2.72
N ASN A 140 5.13 21.13 1.64
CA ASN A 140 4.58 22.38 1.13
C ASN A 140 3.08 22.27 0.83
#